data_f6383a50821a5a08382daacafdd2a6c1
#
_entry.id   f6383a50821a5a08382daacafdd2a6c1
#
_cell.length_a   1.000
_cell.length_b   1.000
_cell.length_c   1.000
_cell.angle_alpha   90.00
_cell.angle_beta   90.00
_cell.angle_gamma   90.00
#
_symmetry.space_group_name_H-M   'P 1'
#
loop_
_entity.id
_entity.type
_entity.pdbx_description
1 polymer ?
#
loop_
_entity_poly.entity_id
_entity_poly.type
_entity_poly.pdbx_seq_one_letter_code
_entity_poly.pdbx_strand_id
1 'polypeptide(L)'
;MQQEISIITLAIEDISKSKQFYINGFGWQPIYQTNDTLFYQMNGFILSTWLKKELEQDIQQSIMLSREGITLAHFVSSFIEVQKLIDHLSRYGGTILRNADSPEHGGVRGYIADPDGHIWEIVWNPDFIINEKGYFTLNK
;
A
#
# COMPACT_ATOMS: atom_id res chain seq x y z
N MET A 1 -24.57 6.15 -10.27
CA MET A 1 -23.10 6.27 -10.26
C MET A 1 -22.53 4.95 -9.74
N GLN A 2 -21.51 4.40 -10.39
CA GLN A 2 -20.92 3.13 -9.98
C GLN A 2 -20.03 3.32 -8.76
N GLN A 3 -19.96 2.28 -7.90
CA GLN A 3 -19.07 2.27 -6.74
C GLN A 3 -17.68 1.82 -7.19
N GLU A 4 -16.85 2.76 -7.61
CA GLU A 4 -15.51 2.48 -8.11
C GLU A 4 -14.51 3.56 -7.76
N ILE A 5 -13.27 3.18 -7.64
CA ILE A 5 -12.12 4.09 -7.54
C ILE A 5 -11.19 3.75 -8.70
N SER A 6 -10.83 4.74 -9.49
CA SER A 6 -9.97 4.53 -10.67
C SER A 6 -8.49 4.67 -10.33
N ILE A 7 -8.13 5.67 -9.52
CA ILE A 7 -6.73 5.91 -9.10
C ILE A 7 -6.71 6.33 -7.64
N ILE A 8 -5.78 5.76 -6.87
CA ILE A 8 -5.38 6.27 -5.56
C ILE A 8 -3.98 6.85 -5.73
N THR A 9 -3.81 8.14 -5.43
CA THR A 9 -2.51 8.81 -5.53
C THR A 9 -1.93 9.09 -4.14
N LEU A 10 -0.73 8.59 -3.91
CA LEU A 10 0.05 8.82 -2.69
C LEU A 10 1.08 9.92 -2.94
N ALA A 11 1.06 10.97 -2.15
CA ALA A 11 2.09 12.00 -2.19
C ALA A 11 3.41 11.44 -1.63
N ILE A 12 4.51 11.69 -2.33
CA ILE A 12 5.85 11.23 -1.93
C ILE A 12 6.85 12.38 -1.98
N GLU A 13 7.85 12.35 -1.11
CA GLU A 13 8.94 13.36 -1.08
C GLU A 13 10.09 12.98 -2.00
N ASP A 14 10.41 11.69 -2.14
CA ASP A 14 11.59 11.19 -2.84
C ASP A 14 11.23 9.98 -3.69
N ILE A 15 11.41 10.12 -5.01
CA ILE A 15 11.06 9.07 -5.96
C ILE A 15 11.93 7.81 -5.76
N SER A 16 13.19 7.97 -5.41
CA SER A 16 14.11 6.84 -5.22
C SER A 16 13.75 6.01 -4.00
N LYS A 17 13.38 6.65 -2.89
CA LYS A 17 12.91 5.97 -1.68
C LYS A 17 11.58 5.26 -1.92
N SER A 18 10.68 5.90 -2.64
CA SER A 18 9.40 5.31 -3.04
C SER A 18 9.60 4.06 -3.91
N LYS A 19 10.46 4.14 -4.93
CA LYS A 19 10.82 2.98 -5.77
C LYS A 19 11.41 1.84 -4.94
N GLN A 20 12.28 2.16 -4.00
CA GLN A 20 12.89 1.13 -3.15
C GLN A 20 11.83 0.35 -2.37
N PHE A 21 10.84 1.03 -1.82
CA PHE A 21 9.77 0.40 -1.06
C PHE A 21 8.81 -0.40 -1.96
N TYR A 22 8.29 0.20 -3.03
CA TYR A 22 7.25 -0.43 -3.85
C TYR A 22 7.80 -1.40 -4.89
N ILE A 23 8.93 -1.11 -5.53
CA ILE A 23 9.54 -1.99 -6.53
C ILE A 23 10.38 -3.07 -5.87
N ASN A 24 11.33 -2.70 -5.02
CA ASN A 24 12.23 -3.66 -4.40
C ASN A 24 11.58 -4.35 -3.19
N GLY A 25 10.78 -3.61 -2.42
CA GLY A 25 10.05 -4.15 -1.26
C GLY A 25 8.89 -5.05 -1.66
N PHE A 26 7.82 -4.48 -2.19
CA PHE A 26 6.65 -5.26 -2.63
C PHE A 26 6.91 -6.09 -3.90
N GLY A 27 7.91 -5.76 -4.70
CA GLY A 27 8.18 -6.45 -5.98
C GLY A 27 7.26 -5.99 -7.11
N TRP A 28 6.56 -4.88 -6.96
CA TRP A 28 5.64 -4.38 -7.97
C TRP A 28 6.37 -3.70 -9.11
N GLN A 29 5.91 -3.92 -10.33
CA GLN A 29 6.48 -3.31 -11.53
C GLN A 29 5.57 -2.16 -11.99
N PRO A 30 6.11 -0.94 -12.12
CA PRO A 30 5.32 0.17 -12.63
C PRO A 30 4.99 -0.04 -14.11
N ILE A 31 3.75 0.27 -14.49
CA ILE A 31 3.30 0.25 -15.89
C ILE A 31 3.54 1.58 -16.60
N TYR A 32 3.81 2.63 -15.84
CA TYR A 32 4.11 3.98 -16.34
C TYR A 32 4.98 4.69 -15.32
N GLN A 33 5.95 5.44 -15.80
CA GLN A 33 6.76 6.28 -14.93
C GLN A 33 7.27 7.52 -15.65
N THR A 34 7.39 8.60 -14.89
CA THR A 34 8.07 9.84 -15.29
C THR A 34 9.12 10.17 -14.24
N ASN A 35 9.70 11.38 -14.29
CA ASN A 35 10.63 11.84 -13.27
C ASN A 35 9.96 12.11 -11.91
N ASP A 36 8.65 12.22 -11.86
CA ASP A 36 7.89 12.65 -10.68
C ASP A 36 6.73 11.74 -10.29
N THR A 37 6.37 10.74 -11.11
CA THR A 37 5.26 9.83 -10.82
C THR A 37 5.53 8.40 -11.29
N LEU A 38 4.92 7.43 -10.58
CA LEU A 38 4.85 6.03 -10.99
C LEU A 38 3.42 5.53 -10.87
N PHE A 39 3.01 4.69 -11.81
CA PHE A 39 1.72 4.01 -11.80
C PHE A 39 1.92 2.52 -11.68
N TYR A 40 1.24 1.92 -10.72
CA TYR A 40 1.19 0.47 -10.50
C TYR A 40 -0.21 -0.04 -10.79
N GLN A 41 -0.33 -1.03 -11.67
CA GLN A 41 -1.62 -1.66 -11.94
C GLN A 41 -2.04 -2.53 -10.76
N MET A 42 -3.14 -2.19 -10.15
CA MET A 42 -3.80 -2.98 -9.11
C MET A 42 -5.01 -3.71 -9.68
N ASN A 43 -5.75 -4.40 -8.83
CA ASN A 43 -6.93 -5.16 -9.23
C ASN A 43 -8.12 -4.22 -9.47
N GLY A 44 -8.18 -3.64 -10.67
CA GLY A 44 -9.28 -2.77 -11.10
C GLY A 44 -9.04 -1.28 -10.88
N PHE A 45 -7.87 -0.87 -10.39
CA PHE A 45 -7.50 0.53 -10.22
C PHE A 45 -5.98 0.73 -10.32
N ILE A 46 -5.55 1.97 -10.37
CA ILE A 46 -4.13 2.34 -10.36
C ILE A 46 -3.76 2.85 -8.97
N LEU A 47 -2.68 2.33 -8.40
CA LEU A 47 -1.98 3.01 -7.32
C LEU A 47 -0.90 3.89 -7.94
N SER A 48 -0.97 5.19 -7.69
CA SER A 48 0.00 6.17 -8.16
C SER A 48 0.82 6.70 -6.99
N THR A 49 2.10 6.92 -7.21
CA THR A 49 2.94 7.76 -6.33
C THR A 49 3.34 8.99 -7.11
N TRP A 50 3.22 10.17 -6.52
CA TRP A 50 3.50 11.44 -7.18
C TRP A 50 4.24 12.39 -6.25
N LEU A 51 5.27 13.07 -6.76
CA LEU A 51 6.00 14.05 -5.96
C LEU A 51 5.05 15.06 -5.35
N LYS A 52 5.13 15.20 -4.04
CA LYS A 52 4.25 16.03 -3.22
C LYS A 52 4.10 17.44 -3.79
N LYS A 53 5.22 18.08 -4.16
CA LYS A 53 5.18 19.45 -4.67
C LYS A 53 4.42 19.58 -6.00
N GLU A 54 4.50 18.56 -6.85
CA GLU A 54 3.78 18.56 -8.14
C GLU A 54 2.28 18.34 -7.91
N LEU A 55 1.95 17.42 -7.00
CA LEU A 55 0.56 17.18 -6.60
C LEU A 55 -0.05 18.42 -5.93
N GLU A 56 0.68 19.08 -5.03
CA GLU A 56 0.23 20.34 -4.41
C GLU A 56 -0.07 21.43 -5.43
N GLN A 57 0.78 21.56 -6.44
CA GLN A 57 0.55 22.50 -7.54
C GLN A 57 -0.73 22.17 -8.31
N ASP A 58 -0.95 20.90 -8.61
CA ASP A 58 -2.09 20.46 -9.39
C ASP A 58 -3.41 20.65 -8.65
N ILE A 59 -3.47 20.27 -7.38
CA ILE A 59 -4.69 20.46 -6.56
C ILE A 59 -4.84 21.87 -6.00
N GLN A 60 -3.81 22.71 -6.10
CA GLN A 60 -3.77 24.06 -5.53
C GLN A 60 -4.00 24.10 -4.02
N GLN A 61 -3.45 23.12 -3.30
CA GLN A 61 -3.52 22.99 -1.84
C GLN A 61 -2.19 22.46 -1.31
N SER A 62 -1.85 22.84 -0.08
CA SER A 62 -0.73 22.22 0.64
C SER A 62 -1.12 20.84 1.13
N ILE A 63 -0.20 19.89 1.04
CA ILE A 63 -0.35 18.54 1.55
C ILE A 63 0.58 18.34 2.74
N MET A 64 0.01 17.89 3.86
CA MET A 64 0.79 17.45 5.01
C MET A 64 0.88 15.92 4.96
N LEU A 65 2.11 15.38 4.81
CA LEU A 65 2.33 13.93 4.87
C LEU A 65 2.13 13.48 6.32
N SER A 66 1.04 12.75 6.56
CA SER A 66 0.69 12.25 7.88
C SER A 66 0.12 10.83 7.77
N ARG A 67 0.08 10.14 8.93
CA ARG A 67 -0.48 8.78 9.04
C ARG A 67 -1.99 8.80 9.31
N GLU A 68 -2.63 9.94 9.20
CA GLU A 68 -4.01 10.13 9.63
C GLU A 68 -5.02 9.76 8.54
N GLY A 69 -6.08 9.10 8.96
CA GLY A 69 -7.32 8.99 8.21
C GLY A 69 -7.42 7.91 7.15
N ILE A 70 -6.33 7.25 6.73
CA ILE A 70 -6.37 6.20 5.70
C ILE A 70 -5.34 5.12 5.96
N THR A 71 -5.72 3.86 5.71
CA THR A 71 -4.80 2.73 5.60
C THR A 71 -5.12 1.95 4.32
N LEU A 72 -4.09 1.36 3.74
CA LEU A 72 -4.23 0.45 2.61
C LEU A 72 -3.90 -0.97 3.11
N ALA A 73 -4.70 -1.96 2.72
CA ALA A 73 -4.49 -3.33 3.13
C ALA A 73 -3.97 -4.18 1.97
N HIS A 74 -2.96 -5.00 2.25
CA HIS A 74 -2.44 -6.00 1.34
C HIS A 74 -2.59 -7.38 1.96
N PHE A 75 -3.32 -8.27 1.28
CA PHE A 75 -3.57 -9.63 1.77
C PHE A 75 -2.48 -10.57 1.31
N VAL A 76 -2.01 -11.38 2.24
CA VAL A 76 -1.05 -12.46 1.98
C VAL A 76 -1.71 -13.83 2.13
N SER A 77 -1.06 -14.88 1.61
CA SER A 77 -1.66 -16.20 1.47
C SER A 77 -1.63 -17.07 2.73
N SER A 78 -0.82 -16.69 3.72
CA SER A 78 -0.71 -17.44 4.99
C SER A 78 -0.34 -16.52 6.15
N PHE A 79 -0.58 -16.99 7.39
CA PHE A 79 -0.24 -16.22 8.58
C PHE A 79 1.27 -15.96 8.74
N ILE A 80 2.11 -16.89 8.28
CA ILE A 80 3.58 -16.75 8.34
C ILE A 80 4.06 -15.61 7.44
N GLU A 81 3.39 -15.40 6.31
CA GLU A 81 3.75 -14.37 5.33
C GLU A 81 3.54 -12.95 5.87
N VAL A 82 2.70 -12.75 6.88
CA VAL A 82 2.44 -11.41 7.42
C VAL A 82 3.71 -10.79 7.99
N GLN A 83 4.34 -11.43 8.97
CA GLN A 83 5.56 -10.90 9.57
C GLN A 83 6.73 -10.93 8.60
N LYS A 84 6.81 -11.96 7.77
CA LYS A 84 7.85 -12.09 6.75
C LYS A 84 7.86 -10.91 5.78
N LEU A 85 6.69 -10.49 5.29
CA LEU A 85 6.58 -9.33 4.41
C LEU A 85 6.88 -8.03 5.14
N ILE A 86 6.40 -7.86 6.37
CA ILE A 86 6.70 -6.69 7.20
C ILE A 86 8.21 -6.53 7.39
N ASP A 87 8.90 -7.61 7.76
CA ASP A 87 10.36 -7.60 7.93
C ASP A 87 11.08 -7.28 6.62
N HIS A 88 10.59 -7.85 5.52
CA HIS A 88 11.14 -7.57 4.20
C HIS A 88 10.99 -6.09 3.82
N LEU A 89 9.79 -5.53 3.94
CA LEU A 89 9.53 -4.13 3.64
C LEU A 89 10.33 -3.17 4.51
N SER A 90 10.61 -3.55 5.77
CA SER A 90 11.43 -2.72 6.66
C SER A 90 12.87 -2.55 6.17
N ARG A 91 13.38 -3.50 5.40
CA ARG A 91 14.72 -3.41 4.79
C ARG A 91 14.76 -2.49 3.56
N TYR A 92 13.59 -2.14 3.03
CA TYR A 92 13.45 -1.30 1.84
C TYR A 92 12.80 0.05 2.15
N GLY A 93 13.07 0.59 3.34
CA GLY A 93 12.67 1.93 3.74
C GLY A 93 11.38 2.01 4.54
N GLY A 94 10.73 0.88 4.82
CA GLY A 94 9.54 0.84 5.66
C GLY A 94 9.86 0.99 7.14
N THR A 95 8.91 1.56 7.89
CA THR A 95 8.96 1.65 9.36
C THR A 95 7.88 0.76 9.95
N ILE A 96 8.28 -0.23 10.74
CA ILE A 96 7.33 -1.15 11.40
C ILE A 96 6.54 -0.36 12.45
N LEU A 97 5.21 -0.37 12.32
CA LEU A 97 4.30 0.26 13.28
C LEU A 97 3.75 -0.75 14.28
N ARG A 98 3.48 -1.97 13.82
CA ARG A 98 3.01 -3.08 14.65
C ARG A 98 3.46 -4.40 14.05
N ASN A 99 4.17 -5.21 14.83
CA ASN A 99 4.49 -6.57 14.42
C ASN A 99 3.22 -7.42 14.33
N ALA A 100 3.30 -8.51 13.55
CA ALA A 100 2.17 -9.40 13.34
C ALA A 100 1.69 -10.01 14.66
N ASP A 101 0.39 -9.93 14.89
CA ASP A 101 -0.31 -10.62 15.98
C ASP A 101 -1.73 -10.98 15.57
N SER A 102 -2.43 -11.74 16.40
CA SER A 102 -3.79 -12.20 16.10
C SER A 102 -4.80 -11.31 16.82
N PRO A 103 -5.61 -10.53 16.09
CA PRO A 103 -6.70 -9.76 16.71
C PRO A 103 -7.84 -10.66 17.15
N GLU A 104 -8.69 -10.15 18.06
CA GLU A 104 -9.85 -10.90 18.55
C GLU A 104 -10.82 -11.36 17.47
N HIS A 105 -10.93 -10.60 16.38
CA HIS A 105 -11.84 -10.91 15.27
C HIS A 105 -11.28 -11.94 14.28
N GLY A 106 -10.10 -12.52 14.57
CA GLY A 106 -9.51 -13.59 13.74
C GLY A 106 -8.44 -13.12 12.77
N GLY A 107 -7.71 -14.09 12.22
CA GLY A 107 -6.61 -13.85 11.31
C GLY A 107 -5.31 -13.40 11.99
N VAL A 108 -4.40 -12.87 11.20
CA VAL A 108 -3.13 -12.27 11.63
C VAL A 108 -2.91 -11.01 10.81
N ARG A 109 -2.48 -9.93 11.45
CA ARG A 109 -2.15 -8.68 10.75
C ARG A 109 -1.05 -7.94 11.47
N GLY A 110 -0.37 -7.08 10.72
CA GLY A 110 0.57 -6.11 11.25
C GLY A 110 0.55 -4.86 10.38
N TYR A 111 1.30 -3.84 10.78
CA TYR A 111 1.30 -2.55 10.10
C TYR A 111 2.72 -2.06 9.85
N ILE A 112 2.93 -1.50 8.67
CA ILE A 112 4.18 -0.87 8.28
C ILE A 112 3.87 0.44 7.54
N ALA A 113 4.66 1.46 7.79
CA ALA A 113 4.59 2.72 7.04
C ALA A 113 5.60 2.68 5.89
N ASP A 114 5.22 3.25 4.75
CA ASP A 114 6.16 3.51 3.66
C ASP A 114 7.11 4.68 4.03
N PRO A 115 8.10 5.04 3.19
CA PRO A 115 9.04 6.12 3.49
C PRO A 115 8.39 7.49 3.75
N ASP A 116 7.17 7.70 3.27
CA ASP A 116 6.41 8.95 3.42
C ASP A 116 5.38 8.92 4.54
N GLY A 117 5.26 7.80 5.25
CA GLY A 117 4.34 7.63 6.37
C GLY A 117 2.98 7.03 5.99
N HIS A 118 2.76 6.64 4.74
CA HIS A 118 1.53 5.94 4.34
C HIS A 118 1.46 4.57 4.98
N ILE A 119 0.34 4.26 5.62
CA ILE A 119 0.18 3.04 6.41
C ILE A 119 -0.34 1.91 5.54
N TRP A 120 0.38 0.79 5.60
CA TRP A 120 -0.02 -0.49 5.02
C TRP A 120 -0.34 -1.49 6.14
N GLU A 121 -1.54 -2.07 6.06
CA GLU A 121 -1.91 -3.25 6.82
C GLU A 121 -1.51 -4.48 6.00
N ILE A 122 -0.67 -5.34 6.57
CA ILE A 122 -0.34 -6.64 5.97
C ILE A 122 -1.17 -7.66 6.73
N VAL A 123 -2.02 -8.39 6.04
CA VAL A 123 -3.07 -9.19 6.69
C VAL A 123 -3.28 -10.54 6.01
N TRP A 124 -3.53 -11.55 6.83
CA TRP A 124 -4.05 -12.84 6.45
C TRP A 124 -5.31 -13.13 7.26
N ASN A 125 -6.32 -13.62 6.57
CA ASN A 125 -7.55 -14.10 7.22
C ASN A 125 -8.09 -15.29 6.42
N PRO A 126 -8.31 -16.47 7.05
CA PRO A 126 -8.77 -17.65 6.34
C PRO A 126 -10.18 -17.50 5.77
N ASP A 127 -10.99 -16.57 6.32
CA ASP A 127 -12.34 -16.30 5.85
C ASP A 127 -12.41 -15.29 4.70
N PHE A 128 -11.28 -14.68 4.35
CA PHE A 128 -11.19 -13.69 3.27
C PHE A 128 -10.71 -14.38 2.00
N ILE A 129 -11.58 -14.44 1.02
CA ILE A 129 -11.32 -15.13 -0.24
C ILE A 129 -10.95 -14.10 -1.31
N ILE A 130 -9.79 -14.29 -1.91
CA ILE A 130 -9.39 -13.62 -3.14
C ILE A 130 -9.74 -14.55 -4.28
N ASN A 131 -10.59 -14.12 -5.21
CA ASN A 131 -11.00 -14.94 -6.35
C ASN A 131 -9.86 -15.11 -7.38
N GLU A 132 -10.08 -15.93 -8.40
CA GLU A 132 -9.10 -16.21 -9.47
C GLU A 132 -8.65 -14.96 -10.23
N LYS A 133 -9.46 -13.90 -10.22
CA LYS A 133 -9.13 -12.60 -10.82
C LYS A 133 -8.36 -11.68 -9.86
N GLY A 134 -8.09 -12.14 -8.65
CA GLY A 134 -7.41 -11.34 -7.64
C GLY A 134 -8.30 -10.33 -6.92
N TYR A 135 -9.62 -10.42 -7.05
CA TYR A 135 -10.53 -9.52 -6.34
C TYR A 135 -10.92 -10.09 -4.98
N PHE A 136 -10.88 -9.22 -3.98
CA PHE A 136 -11.44 -9.51 -2.68
C PHE A 136 -12.96 -9.26 -2.70
N THR A 137 -13.70 -10.25 -2.25
CA THR A 137 -15.16 -10.13 -2.07
C THR A 137 -15.57 -10.76 -0.73
N LEU A 138 -16.50 -10.12 -0.06
CA LEU A 138 -17.11 -10.71 1.13
C LEU A 138 -18.21 -11.67 0.69
N ASN A 139 -18.05 -12.92 1.05
CA ASN A 139 -19.15 -13.89 0.96
C ASN A 139 -20.08 -13.67 2.16
N LYS A 140 -21.24 -13.11 1.89
CA LYS A 140 -22.30 -12.99 2.89
C LYS A 140 -23.26 -14.18 2.78
#